data_7ce2636971cd2de4cf7857c89841bf12
#
_entry.id   7ce2636971cd2de4cf7857c89841bf12
#
_cell.length_a   1.000
_cell.length_b   1.000
_cell.length_c   1.000
_cell.angle_alpha   90.00
_cell.angle_beta   90.00
_cell.angle_gamma   90.00
#
_symmetry.space_group_name_H-M   'P 1'
#
loop_
_entity.id
_entity.type
_entity.pdbx_description
1 polymer ?
#
loop_
_entity_poly.entity_id
_entity_poly.type
_entity_poly.pdbx_seq_one_letter_code
_entity_poly.pdbx_strand_id
1 'polypeptide(L)'
;MTYQETIQYLYASQPAFHIVGAAAYKPGLDNTYRLMAHLGNPHERLRAVHIAGTNGKGSTSHLIAATLQAQGYKVGLFTSPHLVDFRERIRISGEMIPEEIVIEFVENNRAFLDEVRPSFFETTMALAFWYFAELQVDIAVIEVGLGGRLDSTNILTPLLSVITNIGIDHTEFLGTTLTQIAHEKAGIIKSHIPCVIGETHPDTQQVFLNRAHECDILGNGLETTDCRIWFADQCGFMRRRRLKEAPICQLQGSYQEKNQQTAFVALQVLRNHCNIKISSEALATGFAQVCTLTGLRGRWEILSESPLTICDTGHNSHGIRYVVEQLKGENGKRKTDKGKLHIVFGMVADKDIDVVLSLLPEEAVYYFTQPNTSRALPAAELQAKWHALHPMHKYNMC
;
A
#
# COMPACT_ATOMS: atom_id res chain seq x y z
N MET A 1 -8.47 -10.01 28.23
CA MET A 1 -8.38 -10.91 27.07
C MET A 1 -6.91 -11.19 26.77
N THR A 2 -6.56 -12.36 26.22
CA THR A 2 -5.25 -12.57 25.59
C THR A 2 -5.21 -11.84 24.25
N TYR A 3 -4.01 -11.63 23.67
CA TYR A 3 -3.88 -11.03 22.35
C TYR A 3 -4.62 -11.83 21.27
N GLN A 4 -4.52 -13.17 21.29
CA GLN A 4 -5.22 -14.02 20.34
C GLN A 4 -6.74 -13.92 20.45
N GLU A 5 -7.28 -13.88 21.67
CA GLU A 5 -8.72 -13.66 21.89
C GLU A 5 -9.15 -12.28 21.39
N THR A 6 -8.31 -11.26 21.57
CA THR A 6 -8.57 -9.90 21.07
C THR A 6 -8.63 -9.87 19.53
N ILE A 7 -7.68 -10.51 18.87
CA ILE A 7 -7.67 -10.60 17.40
C ILE A 7 -8.85 -11.42 16.88
N GLN A 8 -9.20 -12.53 17.55
CA GLN A 8 -10.40 -13.30 17.21
C GLN A 8 -11.69 -12.49 17.38
N TYR A 9 -11.81 -11.70 18.46
CA TYR A 9 -12.93 -10.79 18.63
C TYR A 9 -13.04 -9.78 17.49
N LEU A 10 -11.93 -9.13 17.11
CA LEU A 10 -11.93 -8.18 16.00
C LEU A 10 -12.40 -8.83 14.68
N TYR A 11 -11.95 -10.05 14.37
CA TYR A 11 -12.37 -10.74 13.15
C TYR A 11 -13.80 -11.28 13.20
N ALA A 12 -14.27 -11.72 14.37
CA ALA A 12 -15.61 -12.30 14.51
C ALA A 12 -16.71 -11.23 14.60
N SER A 13 -16.43 -10.11 15.28
CA SER A 13 -17.40 -9.04 15.51
C SER A 13 -17.45 -8.01 14.36
N GLN A 14 -16.41 -7.94 13.55
CA GLN A 14 -16.22 -6.89 12.55
C GLN A 14 -15.84 -7.50 11.19
N PRO A 15 -16.68 -7.31 10.14
CA PRO A 15 -16.37 -7.85 8.82
C PRO A 15 -15.01 -7.31 8.31
N ALA A 16 -14.07 -8.19 8.03
CA ALA A 16 -12.76 -7.85 7.50
C ALA A 16 -12.69 -8.12 6.00
N PHE A 17 -12.37 -7.11 5.18
CA PHE A 17 -12.35 -7.23 3.73
C PHE A 17 -11.47 -8.37 3.22
N HIS A 18 -10.32 -8.60 3.83
CA HIS A 18 -9.41 -9.69 3.45
C HIS A 18 -9.95 -11.09 3.77
N ILE A 19 -11.01 -11.19 4.62
CA ILE A 19 -11.68 -12.45 4.97
C ILE A 19 -12.96 -12.64 4.16
N VAL A 20 -13.87 -11.65 4.17
CA VAL A 20 -15.23 -11.77 3.61
C VAL A 20 -15.46 -10.95 2.33
N GLY A 21 -14.43 -10.27 1.82
CA GLY A 21 -14.51 -9.49 0.59
C GLY A 21 -15.50 -8.33 0.66
N ALA A 22 -16.28 -8.18 -0.41
CA ALA A 22 -17.25 -7.10 -0.61
C ALA A 22 -18.24 -6.90 0.54
N ALA A 23 -18.64 -7.97 1.22
CA ALA A 23 -19.57 -7.91 2.34
C ALA A 23 -19.04 -7.11 3.56
N ALA A 24 -17.73 -6.89 3.65
CA ALA A 24 -17.13 -6.05 4.68
C ALA A 24 -17.20 -4.55 4.39
N TYR A 25 -17.45 -4.15 3.14
CA TYR A 25 -17.46 -2.75 2.74
C TYR A 25 -18.71 -2.04 3.24
N LYS A 26 -18.51 -1.01 4.05
CA LYS A 26 -19.57 -0.12 4.53
C LYS A 26 -19.35 1.25 3.91
N PRO A 27 -20.14 1.66 2.92
CA PRO A 27 -20.01 2.99 2.33
C PRO A 27 -20.37 4.09 3.33
N GLY A 28 -19.60 5.16 3.36
CA GLY A 28 -19.81 6.30 4.24
C GLY A 28 -18.79 6.40 5.37
N LEU A 29 -18.76 7.56 6.02
CA LEU A 29 -17.80 7.89 7.08
C LEU A 29 -18.47 8.06 8.45
N ASP A 30 -19.75 7.76 8.58
CA ASP A 30 -20.53 8.01 9.81
C ASP A 30 -19.96 7.24 11.01
N ASN A 31 -19.67 5.95 10.83
CA ASN A 31 -19.05 5.14 11.89
C ASN A 31 -17.64 5.66 12.21
N THR A 32 -16.90 6.08 11.20
CA THR A 32 -15.56 6.66 11.37
C THR A 32 -15.61 7.92 12.23
N TYR A 33 -16.54 8.85 11.94
CA TYR A 33 -16.70 10.06 12.76
C TYR A 33 -17.18 9.74 14.17
N ARG A 34 -18.08 8.77 14.36
CA ARG A 34 -18.51 8.31 15.69
C ARG A 34 -17.35 7.74 16.51
N LEU A 35 -16.50 6.91 15.89
CA LEU A 35 -15.28 6.36 16.50
C LEU A 35 -14.32 7.49 16.90
N MET A 36 -14.06 8.44 16.01
CA MET A 36 -13.17 9.56 16.30
C MET A 36 -13.70 10.41 17.44
N ALA A 37 -14.98 10.74 17.44
CA ALA A 37 -15.60 11.52 18.53
C ALA A 37 -15.50 10.80 19.87
N HIS A 38 -15.75 9.47 19.89
CA HIS A 38 -15.60 8.63 21.10
C HIS A 38 -14.16 8.66 21.64
N LEU A 39 -13.16 8.66 20.76
CA LEU A 39 -11.73 8.66 21.10
C LEU A 39 -11.15 10.08 21.33
N GLY A 40 -11.97 11.14 21.33
CA GLY A 40 -11.51 12.52 21.51
C GLY A 40 -10.83 13.11 20.28
N ASN A 41 -11.26 12.73 19.07
CA ASN A 41 -10.83 13.23 17.77
C ASN A 41 -9.28 13.16 17.56
N PRO A 42 -8.64 12.01 17.75
CA PRO A 42 -7.18 11.90 17.64
C PRO A 42 -6.65 12.33 16.27
N HIS A 43 -7.43 12.18 15.19
CA HIS A 43 -7.06 12.54 13.84
C HIS A 43 -6.77 14.04 13.65
N GLU A 44 -7.37 14.92 14.45
CA GLU A 44 -7.13 16.38 14.42
C GLU A 44 -5.75 16.76 14.97
N ARG A 45 -5.13 15.89 15.77
CA ARG A 45 -3.79 16.08 16.37
C ARG A 45 -2.66 15.56 15.49
N LEU A 46 -2.97 14.84 14.38
CA LEU A 46 -1.97 14.18 13.55
C LEU A 46 -1.51 15.08 12.40
N ARG A 47 -0.21 15.24 12.29
CA ARG A 47 0.44 15.77 11.08
C ARG A 47 0.69 14.60 10.15
N ALA A 48 -0.08 14.46 9.06
CA ALA A 48 -0.09 13.24 8.27
C ALA A 48 0.37 13.44 6.82
N VAL A 49 0.96 12.38 6.25
CA VAL A 49 1.09 12.17 4.80
C VAL A 49 0.08 11.10 4.42
N HIS A 50 -0.84 11.39 3.50
CA HIS A 50 -1.94 10.51 3.14
C HIS A 50 -1.73 9.91 1.75
N ILE A 51 -1.73 8.57 1.64
CA ILE A 51 -1.26 7.88 0.44
C ILE A 51 -2.33 6.95 -0.11
N ALA A 52 -2.84 7.26 -1.32
CA ALA A 52 -3.72 6.41 -2.11
C ALA A 52 -3.02 5.85 -3.36
N GLY A 53 -3.71 4.98 -4.07
CA GLY A 53 -3.25 4.38 -5.33
C GLY A 53 -3.78 2.97 -5.51
N THR A 54 -3.58 2.39 -6.70
CA THR A 54 -3.90 0.98 -6.92
C THR A 54 -2.77 0.11 -6.40
N ASN A 55 -1.58 0.28 -6.93
CA ASN A 55 -0.37 -0.43 -6.52
C ASN A 55 0.67 0.54 -5.94
N GLY A 56 1.65 0.03 -5.19
CA GLY A 56 2.77 0.82 -4.70
C GLY A 56 2.51 1.66 -3.45
N LYS A 57 1.27 1.73 -2.94
CA LYS A 57 0.95 2.48 -1.71
C LYS A 57 1.88 2.12 -0.56
N GLY A 58 1.93 0.85 -0.17
CA GLY A 58 2.78 0.37 0.93
C GLY A 58 4.26 0.68 0.72
N SER A 59 4.82 0.39 -0.48
CA SER A 59 6.22 0.71 -0.78
C SER A 59 6.52 2.20 -0.66
N THR A 60 5.64 3.06 -1.20
CA THR A 60 5.79 4.52 -1.11
C THR A 60 5.66 4.99 0.34
N SER A 61 4.70 4.45 1.11
CA SER A 61 4.53 4.76 2.53
C SER A 61 5.78 4.42 3.35
N HIS A 62 6.34 3.23 3.14
CA HIS A 62 7.54 2.79 3.83
C HIS A 62 8.78 3.61 3.45
N LEU A 63 8.95 3.98 2.17
CA LEU A 63 10.06 4.85 1.74
C LEU A 63 10.01 6.24 2.37
N ILE A 64 8.80 6.84 2.44
CA ILE A 64 8.58 8.13 3.10
C ILE A 64 8.84 7.98 4.60
N ALA A 65 8.26 6.97 5.26
CA ALA A 65 8.44 6.73 6.69
C ALA A 65 9.92 6.49 7.05
N ALA A 66 10.63 5.62 6.30
CA ALA A 66 12.04 5.34 6.53
C ALA A 66 12.92 6.59 6.44
N THR A 67 12.65 7.46 5.45
CA THR A 67 13.39 8.73 5.29
C THR A 67 13.15 9.68 6.45
N LEU A 68 11.89 9.80 6.90
CA LEU A 68 11.54 10.64 8.05
C LEU A 68 12.14 10.09 9.35
N GLN A 69 12.16 8.76 9.54
CA GLN A 69 12.84 8.11 10.67
C GLN A 69 14.36 8.38 10.64
N ALA A 70 14.99 8.22 9.46
CA ALA A 70 16.43 8.51 9.29
C ALA A 70 16.76 9.98 9.56
N GLN A 71 15.80 10.90 9.39
CA GLN A 71 15.95 12.31 9.78
C GLN A 71 15.83 12.52 11.29
N GLY A 72 15.35 11.53 12.04
CA GLY A 72 15.19 11.61 13.49
C GLY A 72 13.76 11.93 13.97
N TYR A 73 12.77 11.94 13.08
CA TYR A 73 11.36 12.06 13.48
C TYR A 73 10.83 10.78 14.12
N LYS A 74 9.95 10.92 15.10
CA LYS A 74 9.10 9.83 15.60
C LYS A 74 7.95 9.65 14.62
N VAL A 75 8.00 8.58 13.82
CA VAL A 75 7.10 8.38 12.69
C VAL A 75 6.09 7.31 13.00
N GLY A 76 4.78 7.66 12.96
CA GLY A 76 3.70 6.69 12.87
C GLY A 76 3.55 6.17 11.44
N LEU A 77 3.37 4.88 11.26
CA LEU A 77 3.13 4.26 9.95
C LEU A 77 1.92 3.34 10.03
N PHE A 78 0.88 3.65 9.24
CA PHE A 78 -0.31 2.84 9.07
C PHE A 78 -0.37 2.29 7.66
N THR A 79 -0.36 0.95 7.52
CA THR A 79 -0.37 0.23 6.24
C THR A 79 -1.32 -0.96 6.25
N SER A 80 -1.73 -1.44 5.06
CA SER A 80 -2.59 -2.60 4.92
C SER A 80 -2.42 -3.31 3.56
N PRO A 81 -2.72 -4.62 3.49
CA PRO A 81 -2.92 -5.54 4.60
C PRO A 81 -1.61 -5.93 5.30
N HIS A 82 -1.68 -6.65 6.41
CA HIS A 82 -0.53 -7.34 7.01
C HIS A 82 -0.27 -8.68 6.31
N LEU A 83 0.91 -9.25 6.49
CA LEU A 83 1.29 -10.55 5.93
C LEU A 83 1.19 -11.68 6.96
N VAL A 84 1.68 -11.46 8.17
CA VAL A 84 1.77 -12.49 9.22
C VAL A 84 1.07 -12.03 10.50
N ASP A 85 1.39 -10.83 10.99
CA ASP A 85 0.91 -10.32 12.27
C ASP A 85 0.06 -9.05 12.06
N PHE A 86 -1.09 -8.99 12.72
CA PHE A 86 -1.97 -7.82 12.71
C PHE A 86 -1.22 -6.52 13.01
N ARG A 87 -0.26 -6.55 13.93
CA ARG A 87 0.52 -5.39 14.39
C ARG A 87 1.41 -4.77 13.31
N GLU A 88 1.67 -5.48 12.20
CA GLU A 88 2.36 -4.94 11.04
C GLU A 88 1.68 -3.69 10.48
N ARG A 89 0.36 -3.58 10.68
CA ARG A 89 -0.46 -2.45 10.21
C ARG A 89 -0.17 -1.14 10.93
N ILE A 90 0.38 -1.21 12.15
CA ILE A 90 0.54 -0.05 13.05
C ILE A 90 1.95 -0.08 13.62
N ARG A 91 2.78 0.83 13.16
CA ARG A 91 4.16 0.93 13.62
C ARG A 91 4.51 2.36 14.06
N ILE A 92 5.39 2.47 15.03
CA ILE A 92 6.04 3.73 15.38
C ILE A 92 7.55 3.54 15.27
N SER A 93 8.18 4.31 14.40
CA SER A 93 9.63 4.27 14.13
C SER A 93 10.16 2.85 13.89
N GLY A 94 9.40 2.08 13.08
CA GLY A 94 9.72 0.70 12.69
C GLY A 94 9.17 -0.39 13.62
N GLU A 95 8.94 -0.06 14.88
CA GLU A 95 8.43 -1.01 15.88
C GLU A 95 6.92 -1.20 15.76
N MET A 96 6.48 -2.45 15.77
CA MET A 96 5.04 -2.78 15.78
C MET A 96 4.40 -2.34 17.09
N ILE A 97 3.12 -1.97 17.03
CA ILE A 97 2.32 -1.71 18.23
C ILE A 97 2.40 -2.90 19.18
N PRO A 98 2.63 -2.70 20.51
CA PRO A 98 2.64 -3.77 21.50
C PRO A 98 1.29 -4.50 21.58
N GLU A 99 1.33 -5.81 21.89
CA GLU A 99 0.11 -6.62 22.04
C GLU A 99 -0.78 -6.07 23.16
N GLU A 100 -0.17 -5.63 24.25
CA GLU A 100 -0.85 -5.07 25.41
C GLU A 100 -1.68 -3.84 25.06
N ILE A 101 -1.17 -3.00 24.18
CA ILE A 101 -1.88 -1.79 23.71
C ILE A 101 -3.08 -2.16 22.84
N VAL A 102 -2.96 -3.19 22.01
CA VAL A 102 -4.09 -3.69 21.20
C VAL A 102 -5.18 -4.26 22.12
N ILE A 103 -4.80 -5.04 23.13
CA ILE A 103 -5.71 -5.60 24.13
C ILE A 103 -6.42 -4.47 24.89
N GLU A 104 -5.65 -3.55 25.45
CA GLU A 104 -6.16 -2.41 26.24
C GLU A 104 -7.16 -1.57 25.42
N PHE A 105 -6.82 -1.24 24.18
CA PHE A 105 -7.71 -0.47 23.31
C PHE A 105 -9.04 -1.18 23.08
N VAL A 106 -9.01 -2.48 22.78
CA VAL A 106 -10.24 -3.24 22.52
C VAL A 106 -11.06 -3.41 23.79
N GLU A 107 -10.45 -3.73 24.93
CA GLU A 107 -11.17 -3.88 26.19
C GLU A 107 -11.82 -2.57 26.64
N ASN A 108 -11.10 -1.46 26.58
CA ASN A 108 -11.62 -0.14 26.99
C ASN A 108 -12.74 0.37 26.08
N ASN A 109 -12.78 -0.02 24.83
CA ASN A 109 -13.75 0.45 23.85
C ASN A 109 -14.80 -0.60 23.48
N ARG A 110 -14.78 -1.79 24.09
CA ARG A 110 -15.60 -2.94 23.67
C ARG A 110 -17.08 -2.63 23.60
N ALA A 111 -17.64 -2.01 24.64
CA ALA A 111 -19.08 -1.68 24.68
C ALA A 111 -19.49 -0.76 23.50
N PHE A 112 -18.65 0.22 23.18
CA PHE A 112 -18.87 1.11 22.05
C PHE A 112 -18.71 0.40 20.69
N LEU A 113 -17.71 -0.46 20.56
CA LEU A 113 -17.49 -1.27 19.35
C LEU A 113 -18.66 -2.23 19.08
N ASP A 114 -19.21 -2.85 20.13
CA ASP A 114 -20.36 -3.76 20.05
C ASP A 114 -21.67 -3.00 19.67
N GLU A 115 -21.83 -1.75 20.12
CA GLU A 115 -22.95 -0.87 19.76
C GLU A 115 -22.86 -0.41 18.31
N VAL A 116 -21.73 0.21 17.93
CA VAL A 116 -21.56 0.87 16.62
C VAL A 116 -21.30 -0.15 15.51
N ARG A 117 -20.68 -1.28 15.85
CA ARG A 117 -20.29 -2.35 14.92
C ARG A 117 -19.52 -1.80 13.69
N PRO A 118 -18.41 -1.08 13.90
CA PRO A 118 -17.58 -0.62 12.79
C PRO A 118 -17.03 -1.80 11.99
N SER A 119 -16.51 -1.55 10.80
CA SER A 119 -15.73 -2.55 10.08
C SER A 119 -14.37 -2.77 10.76
N PHE A 120 -13.75 -3.90 10.47
CA PHE A 120 -12.39 -4.20 10.93
C PHE A 120 -11.38 -3.10 10.55
N PHE A 121 -11.53 -2.53 9.34
CA PHE A 121 -10.64 -1.46 8.88
C PHE A 121 -10.86 -0.15 9.67
N GLU A 122 -12.12 0.24 9.92
CA GLU A 122 -12.46 1.41 10.73
C GLU A 122 -11.88 1.30 12.14
N THR A 123 -12.02 0.14 12.79
CA THR A 123 -11.47 -0.08 14.13
C THR A 123 -9.94 -0.08 14.13
N THR A 124 -9.32 -0.73 13.14
CA THR A 124 -7.85 -0.78 13.04
C THR A 124 -7.26 0.62 12.80
N MET A 125 -7.91 1.41 11.94
CA MET A 125 -7.54 2.80 11.68
C MET A 125 -7.71 3.66 12.95
N ALA A 126 -8.83 3.49 13.66
CA ALA A 126 -9.09 4.22 14.89
C ALA A 126 -8.05 3.91 15.99
N LEU A 127 -7.67 2.63 16.14
CA LEU A 127 -6.57 2.22 17.02
C LEU A 127 -5.25 2.90 16.61
N ALA A 128 -4.93 2.91 15.31
CA ALA A 128 -3.70 3.53 14.83
C ALA A 128 -3.67 5.05 15.13
N PHE A 129 -4.76 5.76 14.84
CA PHE A 129 -4.83 7.20 15.05
C PHE A 129 -4.79 7.58 16.53
N TRP A 130 -5.52 6.82 17.37
CA TRP A 130 -5.45 6.98 18.82
C TRP A 130 -4.01 6.74 19.32
N TYR A 131 -3.38 5.62 18.94
CA TYR A 131 -2.03 5.27 19.38
C TYR A 131 -0.98 6.30 18.95
N PHE A 132 -1.06 6.79 17.71
CA PHE A 132 -0.15 7.81 17.22
C PHE A 132 -0.33 9.16 17.94
N ALA A 133 -1.56 9.54 18.25
CA ALA A 133 -1.87 10.77 18.96
C ALA A 133 -1.45 10.70 20.44
N GLU A 134 -1.68 9.57 21.12
CA GLU A 134 -1.27 9.37 22.53
C GLU A 134 0.26 9.36 22.67
N LEU A 135 0.96 8.75 21.71
CA LEU A 135 2.42 8.75 21.71
C LEU A 135 3.05 9.98 21.05
N GLN A 136 2.23 10.95 20.62
CA GLN A 136 2.67 12.22 20.06
C GLN A 136 3.70 12.02 18.94
N VAL A 137 3.36 11.24 17.91
CA VAL A 137 4.26 11.10 16.75
C VAL A 137 4.44 12.44 16.05
N ASP A 138 5.64 12.72 15.56
CA ASP A 138 5.94 13.96 14.84
C ASP A 138 5.22 14.03 13.50
N ILE A 139 5.17 12.90 12.80
CA ILE A 139 4.53 12.75 11.49
C ILE A 139 3.94 11.34 11.39
N ALA A 140 2.71 11.24 10.90
CA ALA A 140 2.05 9.98 10.58
C ALA A 140 2.03 9.76 9.06
N VAL A 141 2.44 8.58 8.58
CA VAL A 141 2.33 8.16 7.18
C VAL A 141 1.18 7.17 7.11
N ILE A 142 0.11 7.54 6.40
CA ILE A 142 -1.17 6.85 6.43
C ILE A 142 -1.52 6.32 5.04
N GLU A 143 -1.58 5.01 4.89
CA GLU A 143 -2.03 4.34 3.68
C GLU A 143 -3.55 4.21 3.66
N VAL A 144 -4.17 4.59 2.54
CA VAL A 144 -5.59 4.36 2.25
C VAL A 144 -5.87 2.86 2.10
N GLY A 145 -6.94 2.39 2.70
CA GLY A 145 -7.36 0.98 2.57
C GLY A 145 -7.94 0.67 1.19
N LEU A 146 -9.00 1.40 0.80
CA LEU A 146 -9.72 1.17 -0.45
C LEU A 146 -10.20 2.50 -1.05
N GLY A 147 -9.92 2.70 -2.35
CA GLY A 147 -10.37 3.90 -3.05
C GLY A 147 -9.67 5.17 -2.57
N GLY A 148 -10.35 6.02 -1.88
CA GLY A 148 -9.86 7.27 -1.27
C GLY A 148 -11.01 8.12 -0.74
N ARG A 149 -11.94 8.53 -1.58
CA ARG A 149 -13.02 9.48 -1.25
C ARG A 149 -13.86 9.04 -0.03
N LEU A 150 -14.22 7.78 0.04
CA LEU A 150 -15.03 7.19 1.12
C LEU A 150 -14.20 6.24 2.02
N ASP A 151 -12.87 6.29 1.92
CA ASP A 151 -12.00 5.54 2.82
C ASP A 151 -12.01 6.17 4.22
N SER A 152 -12.04 5.33 5.26
CA SER A 152 -12.09 5.78 6.65
C SER A 152 -10.91 6.69 7.03
N THR A 153 -9.76 6.56 6.36
CA THR A 153 -8.61 7.45 6.58
C THR A 153 -8.83 8.85 6.02
N ASN A 154 -9.84 9.07 5.16
CA ASN A 154 -10.05 10.34 4.47
C ASN A 154 -10.69 11.45 5.32
N ILE A 155 -10.83 11.22 6.61
CA ILE A 155 -11.19 12.24 7.60
C ILE A 155 -10.01 13.17 7.94
N LEU A 156 -8.79 12.81 7.55
CA LEU A 156 -7.58 13.59 7.77
C LEU A 156 -7.52 14.87 6.93
N THR A 157 -6.90 15.90 7.49
CA THR A 157 -6.35 17.04 6.74
C THR A 157 -4.82 16.89 6.74
N PRO A 158 -4.23 16.27 5.69
CA PRO A 158 -2.82 15.93 5.70
C PRO A 158 -1.91 17.11 5.37
N LEU A 159 -0.60 16.98 5.62
CA LEU A 159 0.43 17.88 5.10
C LEU A 159 0.63 17.71 3.60
N LEU A 160 0.43 16.49 3.10
CA LEU A 160 0.64 16.11 1.71
C LEU A 160 -0.27 14.93 1.37
N SER A 161 -0.95 14.99 0.23
CA SER A 161 -1.63 13.86 -0.39
C SER A 161 -0.75 13.25 -1.49
N VAL A 162 -0.70 11.91 -1.57
CA VAL A 162 0.07 11.18 -2.59
C VAL A 162 -0.83 10.14 -3.25
N ILE A 163 -0.87 10.11 -4.58
CA ILE A 163 -1.57 9.06 -5.35
C ILE A 163 -0.54 8.35 -6.21
N THR A 164 -0.22 7.10 -5.91
CA THR A 164 0.88 6.37 -6.52
C THR A 164 0.64 6.07 -7.99
N ASN A 165 -0.45 5.37 -8.30
CA ASN A 165 -0.90 5.10 -9.66
C ASN A 165 -2.38 4.74 -9.71
N ILE A 166 -2.89 4.63 -10.94
CA ILE A 166 -4.24 4.14 -11.22
C ILE A 166 -4.15 2.88 -12.07
N GLY A 167 -4.82 1.83 -11.65
CA GLY A 167 -4.98 0.59 -12.38
C GLY A 167 -6.35 -0.02 -12.11
N ILE A 168 -6.77 -0.95 -12.95
CA ILE A 168 -8.04 -1.66 -12.78
C ILE A 168 -7.88 -2.63 -11.61
N ASP A 169 -8.58 -2.37 -10.54
CA ASP A 169 -8.72 -3.24 -9.36
C ASP A 169 -9.97 -2.82 -8.57
N HIS A 170 -10.53 -3.72 -7.78
CA HIS A 170 -11.73 -3.47 -6.95
C HIS A 170 -12.90 -2.86 -7.74
N THR A 171 -13.13 -3.36 -8.95
CA THR A 171 -14.09 -2.79 -9.90
C THR A 171 -15.53 -2.75 -9.40
N GLU A 172 -15.89 -3.63 -8.47
CA GLU A 172 -17.19 -3.66 -7.81
C GLU A 172 -17.47 -2.37 -7.01
N PHE A 173 -16.44 -1.70 -6.49
CA PHE A 173 -16.59 -0.51 -5.63
C PHE A 173 -16.10 0.78 -6.29
N LEU A 174 -15.05 0.69 -7.09
CA LEU A 174 -14.36 1.86 -7.61
C LEU A 174 -14.74 2.19 -9.06
N GLY A 175 -15.54 1.32 -9.69
CA GLY A 175 -15.90 1.42 -11.10
C GLY A 175 -14.97 0.62 -12.01
N THR A 176 -15.37 0.52 -13.28
CA THR A 176 -14.75 -0.36 -14.28
C THR A 176 -13.77 0.36 -15.22
N THR A 177 -13.62 1.68 -15.09
CA THR A 177 -12.72 2.50 -15.90
C THR A 177 -11.65 3.18 -15.06
N LEU A 178 -10.48 3.46 -15.68
CA LEU A 178 -9.41 4.20 -15.01
C LEU A 178 -9.89 5.58 -14.52
N THR A 179 -10.74 6.25 -15.27
CA THR A 179 -11.33 7.55 -14.92
C THR A 179 -12.17 7.48 -13.63
N GLN A 180 -13.03 6.45 -13.50
CA GLN A 180 -13.83 6.25 -12.30
C GLN A 180 -12.95 5.97 -11.07
N ILE A 181 -11.97 5.07 -11.22
CA ILE A 181 -11.02 4.72 -10.16
C ILE A 181 -10.18 5.94 -9.76
N ALA A 182 -9.75 6.76 -10.73
CA ALA A 182 -9.04 8.00 -10.48
C ALA A 182 -9.89 9.00 -9.68
N HIS A 183 -11.18 9.12 -10.00
CA HIS A 183 -12.10 9.99 -9.28
C HIS A 183 -12.22 9.59 -7.78
N GLU A 184 -12.36 8.31 -7.50
CA GLU A 184 -12.41 7.81 -6.11
C GLU A 184 -11.10 8.11 -5.36
N LYS A 185 -9.94 7.89 -6.01
CA LYS A 185 -8.64 8.16 -5.38
C LYS A 185 -8.35 9.66 -5.24
N ALA A 186 -8.78 10.47 -6.21
CA ALA A 186 -8.67 11.93 -6.14
C ALA A 186 -9.42 12.55 -4.95
N GLY A 187 -10.35 11.82 -4.33
CA GLY A 187 -11.05 12.25 -3.12
C GLY A 187 -10.16 12.54 -1.91
N ILE A 188 -8.88 12.06 -1.91
CA ILE A 188 -7.92 12.43 -0.85
C ILE A 188 -7.25 13.79 -1.08
N ILE A 189 -7.41 14.40 -2.23
CA ILE A 189 -6.90 15.75 -2.52
C ILE A 189 -7.77 16.76 -1.77
N LYS A 190 -7.16 17.55 -0.91
CA LYS A 190 -7.83 18.53 -0.03
C LYS A 190 -7.48 19.94 -0.42
N SER A 191 -8.38 20.89 -0.09
CA SER A 191 -8.18 22.32 -0.36
C SER A 191 -6.91 22.85 0.28
N HIS A 192 -6.10 23.55 -0.51
CA HIS A 192 -4.83 24.16 -0.14
C HIS A 192 -3.73 23.17 0.30
N ILE A 193 -3.96 21.86 0.20
CA ILE A 193 -2.97 20.83 0.54
C ILE A 193 -2.23 20.36 -0.72
N PRO A 194 -0.90 20.35 -0.72
CA PRO A 194 -0.12 19.85 -1.85
C PRO A 194 -0.42 18.39 -2.18
N CYS A 195 -0.32 18.05 -3.46
CA CYS A 195 -0.58 16.69 -3.94
C CYS A 195 0.53 16.22 -4.90
N VAL A 196 0.94 14.96 -4.77
CA VAL A 196 1.85 14.28 -5.70
C VAL A 196 1.11 13.12 -6.36
N ILE A 197 1.12 13.12 -7.70
CA ILE A 197 0.64 12.04 -8.55
C ILE A 197 1.87 11.27 -9.07
N GLY A 198 1.95 9.98 -8.80
CA GLY A 198 3.11 9.15 -9.10
C GLY A 198 3.26 8.88 -10.60
N GLU A 199 2.18 8.43 -11.24
CA GLU A 199 2.18 8.08 -12.66
C GLU A 199 1.12 8.87 -13.43
N THR A 200 1.52 9.49 -14.53
CA THR A 200 0.62 10.18 -15.47
C THR A 200 0.02 9.18 -16.44
N HIS A 201 -1.28 9.28 -16.67
CA HIS A 201 -1.98 8.50 -17.69
C HIS A 201 -3.01 9.42 -18.39
N PRO A 202 -3.15 9.34 -19.74
CA PRO A 202 -4.08 10.20 -20.48
C PRO A 202 -5.52 10.19 -19.94
N ASP A 203 -6.03 9.01 -19.55
CA ASP A 203 -7.40 8.85 -19.09
C ASP A 203 -7.63 9.36 -17.64
N THR A 204 -6.57 9.62 -16.87
CA THR A 204 -6.68 9.98 -15.45
C THR A 204 -6.15 11.37 -15.15
N GLN A 205 -5.25 11.92 -15.95
CA GLN A 205 -4.61 13.20 -15.71
C GLN A 205 -5.62 14.33 -15.55
N GLN A 206 -6.63 14.38 -16.43
CA GLN A 206 -7.66 15.42 -16.37
C GLN A 206 -8.51 15.35 -15.10
N VAL A 207 -8.75 14.14 -14.56
CA VAL A 207 -9.46 13.97 -13.28
C VAL A 207 -8.70 14.65 -12.15
N PHE A 208 -7.38 14.44 -12.07
CA PHE A 208 -6.56 15.06 -11.04
C PHE A 208 -6.45 16.57 -11.20
N LEU A 209 -6.35 17.07 -12.44
CA LEU A 209 -6.32 18.51 -12.71
C LEU A 209 -7.63 19.20 -12.35
N ASN A 210 -8.77 18.58 -12.67
CA ASN A 210 -10.09 19.09 -12.29
C ASN A 210 -10.22 19.13 -10.76
N ARG A 211 -9.80 18.06 -10.06
CA ARG A 211 -9.85 18.01 -8.60
C ARG A 211 -8.88 19.02 -7.98
N ALA A 212 -7.71 19.22 -8.55
CA ALA A 212 -6.76 20.23 -8.11
C ALA A 212 -7.34 21.66 -8.24
N HIS A 213 -8.07 21.91 -9.32
CA HIS A 213 -8.78 23.20 -9.51
C HIS A 213 -9.88 23.38 -8.45
N GLU A 214 -10.71 22.36 -8.21
CA GLU A 214 -11.75 22.40 -7.16
C GLU A 214 -11.17 22.65 -5.76
N CYS A 215 -9.97 22.16 -5.50
CA CYS A 215 -9.28 22.28 -4.22
C CYS A 215 -8.35 23.52 -4.12
N ASP A 216 -8.35 24.37 -5.14
CA ASP A 216 -7.51 25.57 -5.23
C ASP A 216 -6.00 25.30 -5.01
N ILE A 217 -5.50 24.23 -5.63
CA ILE A 217 -4.08 23.83 -5.59
C ILE A 217 -3.40 23.85 -6.97
N LEU A 218 -4.14 24.20 -8.03
CA LEU A 218 -3.60 24.27 -9.38
C LEU A 218 -2.81 25.56 -9.62
N GLY A 219 -3.09 26.63 -8.85
CA GLY A 219 -2.53 27.96 -9.07
C GLY A 219 -2.96 28.53 -10.41
N ASN A 220 -2.10 29.38 -11.02
CA ASN A 220 -2.37 29.96 -12.34
C ASN A 220 -1.93 29.06 -13.50
N GLY A 221 -1.69 27.79 -13.26
CA GLY A 221 -1.26 26.77 -14.21
C GLY A 221 -0.11 25.90 -13.68
N LEU A 222 0.17 24.80 -14.38
CA LEU A 222 1.16 23.79 -13.95
C LEU A 222 2.61 24.31 -13.86
N GLU A 223 2.91 25.44 -14.51
CA GLU A 223 4.26 26.02 -14.58
C GLU A 223 4.47 27.18 -13.61
N THR A 224 3.45 27.53 -12.79
CA THR A 224 3.54 28.63 -11.83
C THR A 224 4.10 28.18 -10.49
N THR A 225 4.70 29.11 -9.74
CA THR A 225 5.20 28.87 -8.37
C THR A 225 4.08 28.55 -7.37
N ASP A 226 2.84 28.87 -7.71
CA ASP A 226 1.66 28.66 -6.86
C ASP A 226 1.03 27.28 -7.07
N CYS A 227 1.45 26.52 -8.08
CA CYS A 227 0.97 25.19 -8.33
C CYS A 227 1.40 24.23 -7.20
N ARG A 228 0.42 23.51 -6.64
CA ARG A 228 0.63 22.54 -5.54
C ARG A 228 0.27 21.11 -5.92
N ILE A 229 0.24 20.82 -7.22
CA ILE A 229 0.13 19.45 -7.75
C ILE A 229 1.37 19.12 -8.58
N TRP A 230 1.98 17.98 -8.32
CA TRP A 230 3.18 17.50 -9.02
C TRP A 230 2.92 16.13 -9.61
N PHE A 231 3.33 15.95 -10.86
CA PHE A 231 3.37 14.64 -11.52
C PHE A 231 4.80 14.12 -11.44
N ALA A 232 5.01 13.08 -10.61
CA ALA A 232 6.35 12.62 -10.24
C ALA A 232 7.15 12.11 -11.43
N ASP A 233 6.51 11.43 -12.39
CA ASP A 233 7.13 10.92 -13.61
C ASP A 233 7.61 12.05 -14.56
N GLN A 234 7.13 13.28 -14.37
CA GLN A 234 7.55 14.47 -15.12
C GLN A 234 8.65 15.28 -14.38
N CYS A 235 8.93 14.99 -13.12
CA CYS A 235 9.85 15.78 -12.27
C CYS A 235 11.34 15.43 -12.40
N GLY A 236 11.76 14.74 -13.44
CA GLY A 236 13.19 14.55 -13.78
C GLY A 236 13.95 13.56 -12.87
N PHE A 237 13.27 12.72 -12.08
CA PHE A 237 13.89 11.69 -11.23
C PHE A 237 14.80 10.74 -12.03
N MET A 238 14.35 10.26 -13.19
CA MET A 238 15.13 9.37 -14.06
C MET A 238 16.41 10.04 -14.59
N ARG A 239 16.39 11.36 -14.82
CA ARG A 239 17.60 12.13 -15.14
C ARG A 239 18.58 12.11 -13.97
N ARG A 240 18.12 12.39 -12.76
CA ARG A 240 18.95 12.33 -11.53
C ARG A 240 19.53 10.94 -11.30
N ARG A 241 18.75 9.89 -11.55
CA ARG A 241 19.23 8.50 -11.46
C ARG A 241 20.35 8.19 -12.45
N ARG A 242 20.24 8.65 -13.71
CA ARG A 242 21.32 8.51 -14.72
C ARG A 242 22.59 9.26 -14.30
N LEU A 243 22.46 10.38 -13.63
CA LEU A 243 23.57 11.15 -13.09
C LEU A 243 24.07 10.63 -11.72
N LYS A 244 23.52 9.51 -11.22
CA LYS A 244 23.79 8.94 -9.88
C LYS A 244 23.49 9.90 -8.72
N GLU A 245 22.59 10.84 -8.92
CA GLU A 245 22.13 11.79 -7.90
C GLU A 245 20.90 11.30 -7.13
N ALA A 246 20.22 10.25 -7.62
CA ALA A 246 19.14 9.59 -6.92
C ALA A 246 19.70 8.59 -5.89
N PRO A 247 19.04 8.42 -4.73
CA PRO A 247 19.51 7.49 -3.71
C PRO A 247 19.46 6.05 -4.20
N ILE A 248 20.43 5.24 -3.75
CA ILE A 248 20.39 3.77 -3.89
C ILE A 248 19.26 3.27 -3.01
N CYS A 249 18.42 2.35 -3.51
CA CYS A 249 17.28 1.84 -2.79
C CYS A 249 17.37 0.33 -2.54
N GLN A 250 17.01 -0.09 -1.33
CA GLN A 250 16.94 -1.49 -0.94
C GLN A 250 15.83 -2.25 -1.69
N LEU A 251 14.72 -1.57 -2.05
CA LEU A 251 13.64 -2.19 -2.81
C LEU A 251 14.08 -2.47 -4.24
N GLN A 252 14.13 -3.75 -4.56
CA GLN A 252 14.51 -4.24 -5.88
C GLN A 252 13.27 -4.42 -6.76
N GLY A 253 13.47 -4.33 -8.09
CA GLY A 253 12.42 -4.54 -9.07
C GLY A 253 12.09 -3.31 -9.91
N SER A 254 11.75 -3.56 -11.18
CA SER A 254 11.44 -2.49 -12.15
C SER A 254 10.25 -1.64 -11.73
N TYR A 255 9.23 -2.26 -11.11
CA TYR A 255 8.06 -1.54 -10.60
C TYR A 255 8.37 -0.66 -9.39
N GLN A 256 9.43 -0.97 -8.62
CA GLN A 256 9.85 -0.14 -7.49
C GLN A 256 10.47 1.18 -7.92
N GLU A 257 10.98 1.28 -9.15
CA GLU A 257 11.51 2.55 -9.66
C GLU A 257 10.45 3.66 -9.66
N LYS A 258 9.21 3.33 -10.01
CA LYS A 258 8.08 4.26 -9.99
C LYS A 258 7.69 4.66 -8.56
N ASN A 259 7.70 3.69 -7.63
CA ASN A 259 7.43 3.94 -6.22
C ASN A 259 8.53 4.82 -5.59
N GLN A 260 9.80 4.56 -5.92
CA GLN A 260 10.94 5.37 -5.52
C GLN A 260 10.84 6.80 -6.05
N GLN A 261 10.47 6.96 -7.31
CA GLN A 261 10.25 8.26 -7.94
C GLN A 261 9.14 9.04 -7.23
N THR A 262 8.00 8.39 -6.97
CA THR A 262 6.86 8.98 -6.26
C THR A 262 7.25 9.40 -4.84
N ALA A 263 7.91 8.52 -4.08
CA ALA A 263 8.37 8.81 -2.73
C ALA A 263 9.41 9.95 -2.72
N PHE A 264 10.36 9.94 -3.67
CA PHE A 264 11.37 10.99 -3.79
C PHE A 264 10.73 12.37 -4.01
N VAL A 265 9.79 12.48 -4.96
CA VAL A 265 9.10 13.75 -5.23
C VAL A 265 8.25 14.17 -4.03
N ALA A 266 7.55 13.24 -3.38
CA ALA A 266 6.79 13.51 -2.16
C ALA A 266 7.69 14.09 -1.04
N LEU A 267 8.88 13.51 -0.81
CA LEU A 267 9.85 14.01 0.15
C LEU A 267 10.41 15.39 -0.22
N GLN A 268 10.61 15.67 -1.53
CA GLN A 268 11.00 17.01 -1.97
C GLN A 268 9.87 18.03 -1.71
N VAL A 269 8.61 17.65 -1.95
CA VAL A 269 7.46 18.53 -1.66
C VAL A 269 7.33 18.76 -0.14
N LEU A 270 7.44 17.73 0.68
CA LEU A 270 7.45 17.86 2.15
C LEU A 270 8.54 18.84 2.61
N ARG A 271 9.75 18.72 2.06
CA ARG A 271 10.88 19.59 2.40
C ARG A 271 10.66 21.05 1.96
N ASN A 272 10.22 21.25 0.72
CA ASN A 272 10.22 22.57 0.09
C ASN A 272 8.91 23.34 0.32
N HIS A 273 7.78 22.65 0.57
CA HIS A 273 6.44 23.25 0.64
C HIS A 273 5.69 22.99 1.95
N CYS A 274 6.14 22.00 2.76
CA CYS A 274 5.48 21.67 4.03
C CYS A 274 6.35 21.94 5.26
N ASN A 275 7.51 22.61 5.10
CA ASN A 275 8.46 22.93 6.17
C ASN A 275 8.94 21.71 6.97
N ILE A 276 9.07 20.53 6.32
CA ILE A 276 9.64 19.32 6.92
C ILE A 276 11.13 19.25 6.62
N LYS A 277 11.93 19.25 7.64
CA LYS A 277 13.39 19.15 7.48
C LYS A 277 13.78 17.74 7.03
N ILE A 278 14.44 17.62 5.89
CA ILE A 278 14.93 16.35 5.34
C ILE A 278 16.31 16.59 4.74
N SER A 279 17.35 15.98 5.32
CA SER A 279 18.72 16.06 4.82
C SER A 279 18.94 15.08 3.64
N SER A 280 20.01 15.30 2.88
CA SER A 280 20.41 14.35 1.82
C SER A 280 20.84 13.01 2.39
N GLU A 281 21.46 13.01 3.58
CA GLU A 281 21.87 11.80 4.31
C GLU A 281 20.65 10.99 4.76
N ALA A 282 19.62 11.66 5.33
CA ALA A 282 18.37 11.00 5.71
C ALA A 282 17.67 10.38 4.52
N LEU A 283 17.64 11.08 3.37
CA LEU A 283 17.09 10.57 2.14
C LEU A 283 17.85 9.32 1.65
N ALA A 284 19.18 9.37 1.62
CA ALA A 284 20.03 8.25 1.21
C ALA A 284 19.85 7.04 2.14
N THR A 285 19.88 7.27 3.46
CA THR A 285 19.72 6.22 4.48
C THR A 285 18.33 5.59 4.42
N GLY A 286 17.26 6.40 4.35
CA GLY A 286 15.89 5.92 4.30
C GLY A 286 15.61 5.03 3.09
N PHE A 287 16.14 5.37 1.91
CA PHE A 287 16.01 4.54 0.72
C PHE A 287 16.87 3.27 0.80
N ALA A 288 18.13 3.38 1.26
CA ALA A 288 19.05 2.25 1.36
C ALA A 288 18.64 1.22 2.41
N GLN A 289 17.89 1.61 3.43
CA GLN A 289 17.57 0.76 4.59
C GLN A 289 16.05 0.68 4.84
N VAL A 290 15.20 0.90 3.83
CA VAL A 290 13.75 0.99 4.00
C VAL A 290 13.15 -0.25 4.68
N CYS A 291 13.53 -1.46 4.27
CA CYS A 291 13.02 -2.69 4.88
C CYS A 291 13.52 -2.84 6.33
N THR A 292 14.77 -2.50 6.61
CA THR A 292 15.36 -2.57 7.94
C THR A 292 14.70 -1.58 8.91
N LEU A 293 14.52 -0.33 8.45
CA LEU A 293 13.96 0.75 9.28
C LEU A 293 12.46 0.61 9.54
N THR A 294 11.72 -0.03 8.62
CA THR A 294 10.25 -0.03 8.67
C THR A 294 9.62 -1.42 8.73
N GLY A 295 10.43 -2.48 8.60
CA GLY A 295 9.93 -3.85 8.59
C GLY A 295 9.08 -4.20 7.37
N LEU A 296 9.27 -3.53 6.21
CA LEU A 296 8.57 -3.86 4.97
C LEU A 296 8.98 -5.25 4.47
N ARG A 297 7.99 -6.09 4.17
CA ARG A 297 8.16 -7.44 3.67
C ARG A 297 7.36 -7.70 2.39
N GLY A 298 7.65 -8.82 1.70
CA GLY A 298 6.88 -9.31 0.56
C GLY A 298 6.94 -8.41 -0.69
N ARG A 299 8.04 -7.71 -0.92
CA ARG A 299 8.27 -6.86 -2.09
C ARG A 299 9.59 -7.25 -2.77
N TRP A 300 9.57 -8.32 -3.55
CA TRP A 300 10.76 -8.97 -4.10
C TRP A 300 11.75 -9.32 -2.99
N GLU A 301 11.20 -9.82 -1.88
CA GLU A 301 11.96 -10.16 -0.68
C GLU A 301 12.75 -11.46 -0.90
N ILE A 302 14.07 -11.39 -0.73
CA ILE A 302 14.92 -12.58 -0.78
C ILE A 302 14.84 -13.26 0.59
N LEU A 303 14.17 -14.41 0.64
CA LEU A 303 14.03 -15.23 1.84
C LEU A 303 15.26 -16.12 2.06
N SER A 304 15.91 -16.55 0.98
CA SER A 304 17.12 -17.38 0.99
C SER A 304 17.92 -17.15 -0.28
N GLU A 305 19.26 -17.18 -0.18
CA GLU A 305 20.16 -17.07 -1.32
C GLU A 305 20.52 -18.43 -1.93
N SER A 306 20.40 -19.52 -1.17
CA SER A 306 20.74 -20.87 -1.62
C SER A 306 19.78 -21.93 -1.02
N PRO A 307 18.81 -22.43 -1.79
CA PRO A 307 18.39 -21.94 -3.12
C PRO A 307 17.85 -20.52 -3.07
N LEU A 308 18.00 -19.76 -4.16
CA LEU A 308 17.38 -18.44 -4.23
C LEU A 308 15.87 -18.59 -4.09
N THR A 309 15.33 -18.03 -3.02
CA THR A 309 13.90 -18.02 -2.72
C THR A 309 13.43 -16.59 -2.58
N ILE A 310 12.45 -16.21 -3.40
CA ILE A 310 11.92 -14.83 -3.46
C ILE A 310 10.44 -14.87 -3.11
N CYS A 311 10.01 -13.93 -2.27
CA CYS A 311 8.59 -13.68 -1.95
C CYS A 311 8.15 -12.34 -2.51
N ASP A 312 7.03 -12.34 -3.23
CA ASP A 312 6.37 -11.11 -3.69
C ASP A 312 4.85 -11.23 -3.51
N THR A 313 4.20 -10.14 -3.15
CA THR A 313 2.75 -10.08 -2.89
C THR A 313 1.96 -9.51 -4.08
N GLY A 314 2.53 -9.46 -5.27
CA GLY A 314 1.81 -9.12 -6.50
C GLY A 314 0.63 -10.08 -6.71
N HIS A 315 -0.60 -9.53 -6.85
CA HIS A 315 -1.83 -10.32 -6.85
C HIS A 315 -2.87 -9.85 -7.88
N ASN A 316 -2.56 -8.87 -8.69
CA ASN A 316 -3.39 -8.41 -9.80
C ASN A 316 -2.60 -8.44 -11.10
N SER A 317 -3.27 -8.36 -12.24
CA SER A 317 -2.63 -8.46 -13.56
C SER A 317 -1.52 -7.44 -13.78
N HIS A 318 -1.67 -6.22 -13.25
CA HIS A 318 -0.66 -5.18 -13.34
C HIS A 318 0.60 -5.53 -12.53
N GLY A 319 0.45 -5.98 -11.28
CA GLY A 319 1.58 -6.39 -10.43
C GLY A 319 2.29 -7.64 -10.93
N ILE A 320 1.54 -8.66 -11.33
CA ILE A 320 2.09 -9.94 -11.83
C ILE A 320 2.93 -9.75 -13.11
N ARG A 321 2.56 -8.85 -14.00
CA ARG A 321 3.39 -8.55 -15.20
C ARG A 321 4.81 -8.16 -14.80
N TYR A 322 4.97 -7.27 -13.85
CA TYR A 322 6.30 -6.84 -13.38
C TYR A 322 7.07 -7.98 -12.70
N VAL A 323 6.39 -8.79 -11.87
CA VAL A 323 7.01 -9.94 -11.23
C VAL A 323 7.54 -10.93 -12.28
N VAL A 324 6.73 -11.23 -13.31
CA VAL A 324 7.12 -12.15 -14.38
C VAL A 324 8.25 -11.58 -15.25
N GLU A 325 8.22 -10.30 -15.59
CA GLU A 325 9.31 -9.65 -16.32
C GLU A 325 10.64 -9.72 -15.55
N GLN A 326 10.58 -9.51 -14.24
CA GLN A 326 11.75 -9.58 -13.39
C GLN A 326 12.26 -11.01 -13.23
N LEU A 327 11.38 -12.00 -13.11
CA LEU A 327 11.75 -13.43 -13.12
C LEU A 327 12.47 -13.82 -14.40
N LYS A 328 12.03 -13.35 -15.57
CA LYS A 328 12.72 -13.57 -16.85
C LYS A 328 14.14 -12.96 -16.85
N GLY A 329 14.30 -11.78 -16.27
CA GLY A 329 15.59 -11.12 -16.11
C GLY A 329 16.57 -11.91 -15.20
N GLU A 330 16.08 -12.42 -14.08
CA GLU A 330 16.89 -13.24 -13.15
C GLU A 330 17.28 -14.60 -13.75
N ASN A 331 16.34 -15.28 -14.41
CA ASN A 331 16.67 -16.53 -15.16
C ASN A 331 17.70 -16.31 -16.27
N GLY A 332 17.66 -15.15 -16.93
CA GLY A 332 18.65 -14.78 -17.95
C GLY A 332 20.05 -14.59 -17.41
N LYS A 333 20.19 -14.05 -16.20
CA LYS A 333 21.50 -13.87 -15.51
C LYS A 333 22.12 -15.20 -15.04
N ARG A 334 21.29 -16.22 -14.77
CA ARG A 334 21.70 -17.52 -14.21
C ARG A 334 21.81 -18.64 -15.25
N LYS A 335 22.06 -18.32 -16.51
CA LYS A 335 22.20 -19.28 -17.62
C LYS A 335 23.21 -20.42 -17.41
N THR A 336 24.04 -20.37 -16.38
CA THR A 336 25.02 -21.39 -16.04
C THR A 336 24.49 -22.50 -15.13
N ASP A 337 23.40 -22.25 -14.39
CA ASP A 337 22.77 -23.24 -13.51
C ASP A 337 21.54 -23.84 -14.19
N LYS A 338 21.56 -25.15 -14.42
CA LYS A 338 20.45 -25.93 -15.03
C LYS A 338 19.21 -26.03 -14.11
N GLY A 339 19.01 -25.06 -13.21
CA GLY A 339 17.89 -25.03 -12.28
C GLY A 339 16.58 -24.71 -12.98
N LYS A 340 15.48 -25.41 -12.62
CA LYS A 340 14.14 -25.05 -13.01
C LYS A 340 13.60 -23.95 -12.10
N LEU A 341 12.78 -23.05 -12.66
CA LEU A 341 12.00 -22.11 -11.88
C LEU A 341 10.88 -22.87 -11.16
N HIS A 342 10.77 -22.71 -9.84
CA HIS A 342 9.71 -23.24 -9.01
C HIS A 342 8.83 -22.09 -8.53
N ILE A 343 7.51 -22.20 -8.69
CA ILE A 343 6.55 -21.16 -8.30
C ILE A 343 5.51 -21.76 -7.35
N VAL A 344 5.46 -21.26 -6.13
CA VAL A 344 4.37 -21.52 -5.18
C VAL A 344 3.33 -20.41 -5.39
N PHE A 345 2.11 -20.78 -5.80
CA PHE A 345 1.10 -19.83 -6.21
C PHE A 345 -0.27 -20.12 -5.63
N GLY A 346 -0.93 -19.09 -5.10
CA GLY A 346 -2.30 -19.14 -4.59
C GLY A 346 -3.01 -17.83 -4.80
N MET A 347 -4.32 -17.86 -4.99
CA MET A 347 -5.15 -16.66 -5.20
C MET A 347 -6.47 -16.76 -4.44
N VAL A 348 -7.12 -15.60 -4.29
CA VAL A 348 -8.51 -15.50 -3.85
C VAL A 348 -9.45 -15.50 -5.05
N ALA A 349 -10.68 -16.01 -4.86
CA ALA A 349 -11.63 -16.30 -5.94
C ALA A 349 -12.21 -15.03 -6.64
N ASP A 350 -12.17 -13.88 -5.97
CA ASP A 350 -12.74 -12.61 -6.43
C ASP A 350 -11.78 -11.76 -7.28
N LYS A 351 -10.67 -12.33 -7.73
CA LYS A 351 -9.72 -11.70 -8.65
C LYS A 351 -9.87 -12.24 -10.07
N ASP A 352 -9.32 -11.50 -11.04
CA ASP A 352 -9.29 -11.93 -12.45
C ASP A 352 -8.21 -13.03 -12.66
N ILE A 353 -8.60 -14.24 -12.28
CA ILE A 353 -7.70 -15.39 -12.20
C ILE A 353 -7.16 -15.77 -13.56
N ASP A 354 -8.01 -15.81 -14.58
CA ASP A 354 -7.64 -16.30 -15.92
C ASP A 354 -6.61 -15.36 -16.57
N VAL A 355 -6.77 -14.02 -16.39
CA VAL A 355 -5.78 -13.04 -16.85
C VAL A 355 -4.46 -13.20 -16.11
N VAL A 356 -4.49 -13.40 -14.80
CA VAL A 356 -3.27 -13.58 -14.01
C VAL A 356 -2.54 -14.86 -14.41
N LEU A 357 -3.25 -15.98 -14.53
CA LEU A 357 -2.67 -17.27 -14.95
C LEU A 357 -2.06 -17.19 -16.35
N SER A 358 -2.68 -16.48 -17.30
CA SER A 358 -2.13 -16.31 -18.66
C SER A 358 -0.82 -15.53 -18.72
N LEU A 359 -0.47 -14.79 -17.66
CA LEU A 359 0.78 -14.02 -17.59
C LEU A 359 1.95 -14.85 -17.02
N LEU A 360 1.66 -15.92 -16.29
CA LEU A 360 2.67 -16.72 -15.59
C LEU A 360 3.53 -17.54 -16.57
N PRO A 361 4.84 -17.79 -16.26
CA PRO A 361 5.74 -18.53 -17.13
C PRO A 361 5.32 -19.99 -17.32
N GLU A 362 5.18 -20.46 -18.55
CA GLU A 362 4.82 -21.85 -18.83
C GLU A 362 5.92 -22.86 -18.46
N GLU A 363 7.19 -22.49 -18.51
CA GLU A 363 8.33 -23.39 -18.29
C GLU A 363 8.68 -23.62 -16.80
N ALA A 364 7.84 -23.16 -15.86
CA ALA A 364 8.07 -23.30 -14.42
C ALA A 364 7.43 -24.58 -13.86
N VAL A 365 7.92 -25.02 -12.69
CA VAL A 365 7.27 -26.05 -11.87
C VAL A 365 6.34 -25.35 -10.89
N TYR A 366 5.05 -25.67 -10.93
CA TYR A 366 4.03 -25.04 -10.11
C TYR A 366 3.63 -25.86 -8.91
N TYR A 367 3.49 -25.19 -7.76
CA TYR A 367 2.91 -25.70 -6.51
C TYR A 367 1.71 -24.82 -6.18
N PHE A 368 0.51 -25.32 -6.51
CA PHE A 368 -0.71 -24.56 -6.20
C PHE A 368 -1.09 -24.72 -4.75
N THR A 369 -1.39 -23.60 -4.11
CA THR A 369 -1.79 -23.51 -2.71
C THR A 369 -3.02 -22.63 -2.56
N GLN A 370 -3.57 -22.58 -1.36
CA GLN A 370 -4.69 -21.70 -1.04
C GLN A 370 -4.44 -21.04 0.32
N PRO A 371 -4.81 -19.75 0.47
CA PRO A 371 -4.76 -19.09 1.77
C PRO A 371 -5.85 -19.61 2.70
N ASN A 372 -5.63 -19.54 4.01
CA ASN A 372 -6.64 -19.94 5.01
C ASN A 372 -7.68 -18.81 5.20
N THR A 373 -8.54 -18.62 4.21
CA THR A 373 -9.61 -17.60 4.21
C THR A 373 -10.82 -18.13 3.43
N SER A 374 -12.03 -17.66 3.76
CA SER A 374 -13.26 -18.01 3.03
C SER A 374 -13.26 -17.53 1.57
N ARG A 375 -12.40 -16.58 1.21
CA ARG A 375 -12.21 -16.08 -0.17
C ARG A 375 -11.26 -16.91 -1.00
N ALA A 376 -10.57 -17.89 -0.40
CA ALA A 376 -9.58 -18.69 -1.11
C ALA A 376 -10.19 -19.38 -2.33
N LEU A 377 -9.51 -19.29 -3.48
CA LEU A 377 -9.75 -20.25 -4.55
C LEU A 377 -9.11 -21.59 -4.14
N PRO A 378 -9.86 -22.69 -4.13
CA PRO A 378 -9.30 -24.01 -3.83
C PRO A 378 -8.10 -24.33 -4.74
N ALA A 379 -7.01 -24.85 -4.16
CA ALA A 379 -5.79 -25.16 -4.92
C ALA A 379 -6.06 -26.09 -6.13
N ALA A 380 -6.96 -27.06 -5.97
CA ALA A 380 -7.36 -27.97 -7.06
C ALA A 380 -8.10 -27.25 -8.20
N GLU A 381 -8.93 -26.25 -7.89
CA GLU A 381 -9.61 -25.43 -8.89
C GLU A 381 -8.64 -24.50 -9.63
N LEU A 382 -7.72 -23.88 -8.89
CA LEU A 382 -6.65 -23.05 -9.46
C LEU A 382 -5.78 -23.87 -10.42
N GLN A 383 -5.43 -25.10 -10.04
CA GLN A 383 -4.71 -26.04 -10.87
C GLN A 383 -5.49 -26.40 -12.13
N ALA A 384 -6.80 -26.70 -12.00
CA ALA A 384 -7.65 -27.03 -13.15
C ALA A 384 -7.72 -25.88 -14.16
N LYS A 385 -7.87 -24.64 -13.68
CA LYS A 385 -7.84 -23.43 -14.53
C LYS A 385 -6.50 -23.26 -15.24
N TRP A 386 -5.38 -23.47 -14.53
CA TRP A 386 -4.04 -23.44 -15.12
C TRP A 386 -3.93 -24.45 -16.29
N HIS A 387 -4.37 -25.68 -16.10
CA HIS A 387 -4.32 -26.71 -17.13
C HIS A 387 -5.23 -26.43 -18.33
N ALA A 388 -6.38 -25.81 -18.09
CA ALA A 388 -7.28 -25.40 -19.17
C ALA A 388 -6.64 -24.33 -20.08
N LEU A 389 -5.84 -23.43 -19.51
CA LEU A 389 -5.13 -22.39 -20.26
C LEU A 389 -3.83 -22.90 -20.91
N HIS A 390 -3.18 -23.93 -20.33
CA HIS A 390 -1.90 -24.47 -20.77
C HIS A 390 -1.95 -25.97 -21.01
N PRO A 391 -2.74 -26.46 -21.99
CA PRO A 391 -3.00 -27.90 -22.21
C PRO A 391 -1.77 -28.72 -22.64
N MET A 392 -0.74 -28.05 -23.17
CA MET A 392 0.51 -28.70 -23.60
C MET A 392 1.56 -28.84 -22.50
N HIS A 393 1.29 -28.29 -21.31
CA HIS A 393 2.22 -28.33 -20.18
C HIS A 393 2.31 -29.79 -19.64
N LYS A 394 3.45 -30.46 -19.88
CA LYS A 394 3.73 -31.78 -19.31
C LYS A 394 4.05 -31.67 -17.83
N TYR A 395 3.26 -32.34 -17.01
CA TYR A 395 3.32 -32.34 -15.56
C TYR A 395 4.66 -32.79 -15.00
N ASN A 396 5.18 -32.06 -14.03
CA ASN A 396 5.91 -32.62 -12.91
C ASN A 396 5.00 -32.46 -11.68
N MET A 397 4.25 -33.55 -11.36
CA MET A 397 3.54 -33.60 -10.08
C MET A 397 4.56 -33.85 -8.97
N CYS A 398 4.49 -33.03 -7.94
CA CYS A 398 4.88 -33.38 -6.58
C CYS A 398 3.63 -33.33 -5.72
#